data_edd496e6b8d2abd32821b4233863f373
#
_entry.id   edd496e6b8d2abd32821b4233863f373
#
_cell.length_a   1.000
_cell.length_b   1.000
_cell.length_c   1.000
_cell.angle_alpha   90.00
_cell.angle_beta   90.00
_cell.angle_gamma   90.00
#
_symmetry.space_group_name_H-M   'P 1'
#
loop_
_entity.id
_entity.type
_entity.pdbx_description
1 polymer ?
#
loop_
_entity_poly.entity_id
_entity_poly.type
_entity_poly.pdbx_seq_one_letter_code
_entity_poly.pdbx_strand_id
1 'polypeptide(L)'
;MKKKVNKKVNKKKHNIFLIVGIIIVLSAVFLAVFCPVITKYDPIGVEVKDRITAPSVQHKLGTDEMGRDVLSRMFFGVRVSMIIGLSVAVLSTVAGIIIGVMAGYYKKIDNILMRILDGIMAFPSIIIAIALAGILGTGKVNIIIALSVAYFPTMARIVRSSVLSLREIEYVQSVKVVGASDAYIII
;
A
#
# COMPACT_ATOMS: atom_id res chain seq x y z
N MET A 1 49.64 4.01 13.51
CA MET A 1 48.65 4.97 14.03
C MET A 1 47.33 4.82 13.30
N LYS A 2 46.33 4.11 13.86
CA LYS A 2 44.99 3.95 13.26
C LYS A 2 44.10 5.08 13.75
N LYS A 3 43.72 6.03 12.87
CA LYS A 3 42.73 7.05 13.13
C LYS A 3 41.37 6.39 13.37
N LYS A 4 40.89 6.39 14.62
CA LYS A 4 39.50 6.12 14.98
C LYS A 4 38.64 7.25 14.42
N VAL A 5 38.03 7.02 13.25
CA VAL A 5 37.02 7.94 12.72
C VAL A 5 35.81 7.88 13.63
N ASN A 6 35.55 8.98 14.29
CA ASN A 6 34.49 9.18 15.26
C ASN A 6 33.13 9.19 14.55
N LYS A 7 32.47 8.02 14.44
CA LYS A 7 31.10 7.84 13.91
C LYS A 7 30.05 8.27 14.96
N LYS A 8 30.19 9.47 15.54
CA LYS A 8 29.13 10.11 16.33
C LYS A 8 28.24 11.00 15.47
N VAL A 9 27.86 10.55 14.28
CA VAL A 9 27.02 11.32 13.36
C VAL A 9 25.59 10.80 13.41
N ASN A 10 24.69 11.61 13.96
CA ASN A 10 23.25 11.65 13.67
C ASN A 10 22.28 10.59 14.22
N LYS A 11 22.51 9.95 15.35
CA LYS A 11 21.41 9.21 16.01
C LYS A 11 20.20 10.11 16.36
N LYS A 12 20.45 11.36 16.78
CA LYS A 12 19.39 12.31 17.16
C LYS A 12 18.52 12.80 15.99
N LYS A 13 19.12 13.05 14.81
CA LYS A 13 18.35 13.47 13.62
C LYS A 13 17.50 12.34 13.04
N HIS A 14 17.99 11.10 13.10
CA HIS A 14 17.24 9.94 12.62
C HIS A 14 15.98 9.68 13.45
N ASN A 15 16.06 9.90 14.77
CA ASN A 15 14.91 9.75 15.66
C ASN A 15 13.83 10.81 15.44
N ILE A 16 14.20 12.05 15.06
CA ILE A 16 13.22 13.12 14.81
C ILE A 16 12.37 12.80 13.59
N PHE A 17 12.98 12.40 12.47
CA PHE A 17 12.23 12.04 11.26
C PHE A 17 11.32 10.83 11.48
N LEU A 18 11.79 9.86 12.27
CA LEU A 18 10.98 8.70 12.64
C LEU A 18 9.77 9.11 13.49
N ILE A 19 9.99 9.97 14.50
CA ILE A 19 8.92 10.48 15.37
C ILE A 19 7.90 11.26 14.54
N VAL A 20 8.35 12.19 13.69
CA VAL A 20 7.47 12.96 12.80
C VAL A 20 6.67 12.03 11.86
N GLY A 21 7.32 11.03 11.26
CA GLY A 21 6.65 10.05 10.41
C GLY A 21 5.56 9.27 11.16
N ILE A 22 5.87 8.81 12.38
CA ILE A 22 4.88 8.12 13.23
C ILE A 22 3.70 9.03 13.56
N ILE A 23 3.95 10.29 13.92
CA ILE A 23 2.89 11.25 14.25
C ILE A 23 1.98 11.47 13.05
N ILE A 24 2.53 11.64 11.83
CA ILE A 24 1.74 11.82 10.60
C ILE A 24 0.86 10.59 10.36
N VAL A 25 1.43 9.38 10.43
CA VAL A 25 0.67 8.14 10.22
C VAL A 25 -0.43 7.98 11.27
N LEU A 26 -0.10 8.18 12.56
CA LEU A 26 -1.08 8.08 13.64
C LEU A 26 -2.20 9.12 13.51
N SER A 27 -1.88 10.35 13.10
CA SER A 27 -2.89 11.39 12.86
C SER A 27 -3.82 11.03 11.69
N ALA A 28 -3.29 10.47 10.61
CA ALA A 28 -4.09 10.00 9.47
C ALA A 28 -5.00 8.84 9.86
N VAL A 29 -4.50 7.86 10.62
CA VAL A 29 -5.29 6.74 11.15
C VAL A 29 -6.38 7.26 12.11
N PHE A 30 -6.03 8.16 13.02
CA PHE A 30 -6.98 8.78 13.94
C PHE A 30 -8.11 9.48 13.18
N LEU A 31 -7.79 10.32 12.21
CA LEU A 31 -8.79 10.99 11.37
C LEU A 31 -9.65 9.99 10.59
N ALA A 32 -9.06 8.93 10.03
CA ALA A 32 -9.79 7.92 9.29
C ALA A 32 -10.79 7.14 10.16
N VAL A 33 -10.43 6.85 11.41
CA VAL A 33 -11.30 6.10 12.35
C VAL A 33 -12.39 7.01 12.93
N PHE A 34 -12.00 8.19 13.40
CA PHE A 34 -12.89 9.08 14.16
C PHE A 34 -13.64 10.10 13.29
N CYS A 35 -13.42 10.14 11.96
CA CYS A 35 -14.10 11.10 11.11
C CYS A 35 -15.64 11.10 11.26
N PRO A 36 -16.36 9.96 11.44
CA PRO A 36 -17.82 10.01 11.60
C PRO A 36 -18.28 10.70 12.89
N VAL A 37 -17.41 10.76 13.89
CA VAL A 37 -17.69 11.41 15.19
C VAL A 37 -17.28 12.88 15.17
N ILE A 38 -16.19 13.19 14.45
CA ILE A 38 -15.63 14.55 14.39
C ILE A 38 -16.42 15.43 13.42
N THR A 39 -16.93 14.85 12.33
CA THR A 39 -17.66 15.58 11.32
C THR A 39 -19.15 15.62 11.64
N LYS A 40 -19.72 16.81 11.61
CA LYS A 40 -21.12 17.06 11.90
C LYS A 40 -22.03 16.87 10.68
N TYR A 41 -21.46 17.01 9.48
CA TYR A 41 -22.20 17.01 8.22
C TYR A 41 -21.94 15.75 7.40
N ASP A 42 -22.94 15.30 6.65
CA ASP A 42 -22.78 14.22 5.67
C ASP A 42 -21.86 14.70 4.52
N PRO A 43 -20.75 14.00 4.21
CA PRO A 43 -19.84 14.40 3.14
C PRO A 43 -20.47 14.35 1.73
N ILE A 44 -21.62 13.69 1.58
CA ILE A 44 -22.35 13.53 0.32
C ILE A 44 -23.61 14.40 0.29
N GLY A 45 -24.08 14.87 1.46
CA GLY A 45 -25.29 15.66 1.59
C GLY A 45 -25.21 16.97 0.78
N VAL A 46 -26.15 17.17 -0.14
CA VAL A 46 -26.21 18.35 -1.02
C VAL A 46 -27.19 19.36 -0.41
N GLU A 47 -26.69 20.54 -0.07
CA GLU A 47 -27.51 21.67 0.41
C GLU A 47 -27.39 22.86 -0.52
N VAL A 48 -28.34 22.99 -1.45
CA VAL A 48 -28.27 24.02 -2.51
C VAL A 48 -28.29 25.44 -1.95
N LYS A 49 -28.82 25.66 -0.76
CA LYS A 49 -28.84 26.96 -0.07
C LYS A 49 -27.45 27.42 0.37
N ASP A 50 -26.57 26.48 0.66
CA ASP A 50 -25.24 26.75 1.20
C ASP A 50 -24.13 26.61 0.15
N ARG A 51 -24.47 26.79 -1.14
CA ARG A 51 -23.49 26.69 -2.23
C ARG A 51 -22.45 27.81 -2.12
N ILE A 52 -21.17 27.38 -2.21
CA ILE A 52 -20.00 28.28 -2.25
C ILE A 52 -20.03 29.31 -1.10
N THR A 53 -20.38 28.85 0.11
CA THR A 53 -20.29 29.72 1.29
C THR A 53 -18.84 29.78 1.80
N ALA A 54 -18.44 31.00 2.19
CA ALA A 54 -17.14 31.22 2.80
C ALA A 54 -16.99 30.49 4.16
N PRO A 55 -15.76 30.25 4.64
CA PRO A 55 -15.53 29.71 5.97
C PRO A 55 -16.31 30.45 7.05
N SER A 56 -17.04 29.70 7.87
CA SER A 56 -17.92 30.20 8.94
C SER A 56 -17.87 29.32 10.18
N VAL A 57 -18.57 29.71 11.24
CA VAL A 57 -18.71 28.90 12.46
C VAL A 57 -19.44 27.58 12.16
N GLN A 58 -20.33 27.57 11.19
CA GLN A 58 -21.09 26.41 10.76
C GLN A 58 -20.25 25.52 9.82
N HIS A 59 -19.62 26.10 8.81
CA HIS A 59 -18.76 25.43 7.82
C HIS A 59 -17.32 25.96 7.95
N LYS A 60 -16.50 25.30 8.76
CA LYS A 60 -15.15 25.78 9.10
C LYS A 60 -14.24 26.01 7.90
N LEU A 61 -14.38 25.22 6.84
CA LEU A 61 -13.66 25.39 5.56
C LEU A 61 -14.58 25.82 4.42
N GLY A 62 -15.81 26.26 4.73
CA GLY A 62 -16.79 26.60 3.73
C GLY A 62 -17.42 25.40 3.06
N THR A 63 -18.15 25.64 1.98
CA THR A 63 -18.87 24.63 1.21
C THR A 63 -18.46 24.66 -0.27
N ASP A 64 -18.66 23.53 -0.94
CA ASP A 64 -18.35 23.39 -2.36
C ASP A 64 -19.51 23.86 -3.28
N GLU A 65 -19.34 23.67 -4.59
CA GLU A 65 -20.34 24.03 -5.61
C GLU A 65 -21.70 23.32 -5.45
N MET A 66 -21.77 22.25 -4.67
CA MET A 66 -22.99 21.51 -4.37
C MET A 66 -23.51 21.78 -2.96
N GLY A 67 -22.89 22.73 -2.23
CA GLY A 67 -23.25 23.06 -0.85
C GLY A 67 -22.79 22.04 0.19
N ARG A 68 -21.85 21.14 -0.17
CA ARG A 68 -21.33 20.11 0.75
C ARG A 68 -20.21 20.68 1.60
N ASP A 69 -20.15 20.32 2.88
CA ASP A 69 -19.12 20.79 3.80
C ASP A 69 -17.72 20.26 3.42
N VAL A 70 -16.80 21.19 3.13
CA VAL A 70 -15.45 20.85 2.66
C VAL A 70 -14.66 20.10 3.73
N LEU A 71 -14.79 20.47 5.01
CA LEU A 71 -14.08 19.81 6.11
C LEU A 71 -14.50 18.34 6.25
N SER A 72 -15.79 18.07 6.23
CA SER A 72 -16.34 16.71 6.29
C SER A 72 -15.86 15.88 5.11
N ARG A 73 -15.87 16.44 3.90
CA ARG A 73 -15.37 15.76 2.71
C ARG A 73 -13.87 15.43 2.78
N MET A 74 -13.05 16.34 3.32
CA MET A 74 -11.63 16.08 3.51
C MET A 74 -11.39 14.91 4.47
N PHE A 75 -12.08 14.88 5.62
CA PHE A 75 -11.90 13.82 6.61
C PHE A 75 -12.38 12.46 6.10
N PHE A 76 -13.53 12.42 5.44
CA PHE A 76 -14.02 11.20 4.81
C PHE A 76 -13.14 10.77 3.63
N GLY A 77 -12.56 11.73 2.89
CA GLY A 77 -11.55 11.47 1.86
C GLY A 77 -10.32 10.75 2.41
N VAL A 78 -9.78 11.20 3.55
CA VAL A 78 -8.68 10.52 4.26
C VAL A 78 -9.07 9.09 4.62
N ARG A 79 -10.27 8.88 5.17
CA ARG A 79 -10.77 7.54 5.53
C ARG A 79 -10.83 6.62 4.31
N VAL A 80 -11.42 7.09 3.22
CA VAL A 80 -11.54 6.28 1.98
C VAL A 80 -10.16 5.95 1.42
N SER A 81 -9.24 6.93 1.38
CA SER A 81 -7.87 6.73 0.90
C SER A 81 -7.10 5.73 1.77
N MET A 82 -7.24 5.79 3.09
CA MET A 82 -6.61 4.84 4.01
C MET A 82 -7.15 3.41 3.84
N ILE A 83 -8.47 3.25 3.70
CA ILE A 83 -9.08 1.94 3.47
C ILE A 83 -8.59 1.34 2.15
N ILE A 84 -8.63 2.11 1.06
CA ILE A 84 -8.19 1.64 -0.25
C ILE A 84 -6.69 1.32 -0.21
N GLY A 85 -5.86 2.24 0.27
CA GLY A 85 -4.41 2.06 0.29
C GLY A 85 -3.97 0.86 1.12
N LEU A 86 -4.54 0.68 2.33
CA LEU A 86 -4.24 -0.47 3.18
C LEU A 86 -4.71 -1.79 2.55
N SER A 87 -5.93 -1.81 2.01
CA SER A 87 -6.47 -3.01 1.34
C SER A 87 -5.62 -3.41 0.14
N VAL A 88 -5.22 -2.45 -0.70
CA VAL A 88 -4.32 -2.69 -1.84
C VAL A 88 -2.97 -3.21 -1.37
N ALA A 89 -2.38 -2.60 -0.35
CA ALA A 89 -1.09 -3.03 0.20
C ALA A 89 -1.15 -4.48 0.70
N VAL A 90 -2.19 -4.84 1.44
CA VAL A 90 -2.37 -6.22 1.95
C VAL A 90 -2.57 -7.20 0.80
N LEU A 91 -3.52 -6.93 -0.11
CA LEU A 91 -3.85 -7.85 -1.19
C LEU A 91 -2.68 -8.04 -2.17
N SER A 92 -2.03 -6.94 -2.58
CA SER A 92 -0.86 -7.03 -3.48
C SER A 92 0.32 -7.73 -2.83
N THR A 93 0.54 -7.53 -1.52
CA THR A 93 1.61 -8.21 -0.78
C THR A 93 1.32 -9.70 -0.65
N VAL A 94 0.11 -10.09 -0.26
CA VAL A 94 -0.27 -11.51 -0.14
C VAL A 94 -0.14 -12.22 -1.48
N ALA A 95 -0.71 -11.65 -2.55
CA ALA A 95 -0.58 -12.22 -3.90
C ALA A 95 0.89 -12.28 -4.34
N GLY A 96 1.65 -11.22 -4.06
CA GLY A 96 3.08 -11.13 -4.35
C GLY A 96 3.92 -12.16 -3.61
N ILE A 97 3.63 -12.41 -2.33
CA ILE A 97 4.31 -13.45 -1.54
C ILE A 97 4.04 -14.82 -2.15
N ILE A 98 2.77 -15.17 -2.39
CA ILE A 98 2.41 -16.48 -2.94
C ILE A 98 3.13 -16.73 -4.27
N ILE A 99 3.01 -15.81 -5.21
CA ILE A 99 3.60 -15.95 -6.55
C ILE A 99 5.13 -15.85 -6.49
N GLY A 100 5.68 -14.94 -5.69
CA GLY A 100 7.11 -14.73 -5.57
C GLY A 100 7.82 -15.92 -4.92
N VAL A 101 7.22 -16.54 -3.89
CA VAL A 101 7.74 -17.75 -3.26
C VAL A 101 7.70 -18.92 -4.24
N MET A 102 6.58 -19.14 -4.94
CA MET A 102 6.45 -20.19 -5.94
C MET A 102 7.50 -20.04 -7.05
N ALA A 103 7.68 -18.85 -7.58
CA ALA A 103 8.67 -18.57 -8.62
C ALA A 103 10.11 -18.71 -8.11
N GLY A 104 10.43 -18.18 -6.92
CA GLY A 104 11.76 -18.24 -6.35
C GLY A 104 12.20 -19.65 -5.93
N TYR A 105 11.26 -20.48 -5.50
CA TYR A 105 11.54 -21.84 -5.04
C TYR A 105 11.55 -22.86 -6.19
N TYR A 106 10.54 -22.87 -7.08
CA TYR A 106 10.38 -23.84 -8.15
C TYR A 106 10.89 -23.33 -9.49
N LYS A 107 12.10 -23.72 -9.88
CA LYS A 107 12.77 -23.27 -11.12
C LYS A 107 11.95 -23.50 -12.41
N LYS A 108 11.13 -24.56 -12.46
CA LYS A 108 10.26 -24.85 -13.63
C LYS A 108 9.14 -23.84 -13.79
N ILE A 109 8.59 -23.37 -12.68
CA ILE A 109 7.47 -22.42 -12.63
C ILE A 109 7.96 -20.98 -12.83
N ASP A 110 9.16 -20.70 -12.36
CA ASP A 110 9.79 -19.37 -12.41
C ASP A 110 9.75 -18.76 -13.82
N ASN A 111 10.23 -19.49 -14.82
CA ASN A 111 10.30 -18.99 -16.19
C ASN A 111 8.95 -18.60 -16.78
N ILE A 112 7.88 -19.32 -16.41
CA ILE A 112 6.53 -19.06 -16.90
C ILE A 112 5.93 -17.86 -16.15
N LEU A 113 5.98 -17.89 -14.81
CA LEU A 113 5.42 -16.82 -13.99
C LEU A 113 6.11 -15.48 -14.27
N MET A 114 7.45 -15.45 -14.32
CA MET A 114 8.17 -14.22 -14.59
C MET A 114 7.87 -13.66 -15.98
N ARG A 115 7.70 -14.50 -17.01
CA ARG A 115 7.34 -14.03 -18.34
C ARG A 115 5.96 -13.40 -18.38
N ILE A 116 4.99 -13.94 -17.62
CA ILE A 116 3.65 -13.35 -17.48
C ILE A 116 3.75 -12.01 -16.75
N LEU A 117 4.49 -11.98 -15.63
CA LEU A 117 4.68 -10.75 -14.85
C LEU A 117 5.42 -9.67 -15.64
N ASP A 118 6.42 -10.05 -16.44
CA ASP A 118 7.15 -9.12 -17.32
C ASP A 118 6.23 -8.52 -18.38
N GLY A 119 5.30 -9.32 -18.94
CA GLY A 119 4.27 -8.83 -19.85
C GLY A 119 3.34 -7.81 -19.19
N ILE A 120 2.90 -8.07 -17.95
CA ILE A 120 2.09 -7.10 -17.18
C ILE A 120 2.91 -5.83 -16.90
N MET A 121 4.15 -5.96 -16.45
CA MET A 121 5.02 -4.84 -16.11
C MET A 121 5.56 -4.08 -17.32
N ALA A 122 5.32 -4.53 -18.54
CA ALA A 122 5.62 -3.77 -19.76
C ALA A 122 4.80 -2.46 -19.86
N PHE A 123 3.65 -2.42 -19.17
CA PHE A 123 2.82 -1.23 -19.07
C PHE A 123 3.02 -0.54 -17.72
N PRO A 124 2.98 0.80 -17.64
CA PRO A 124 2.93 1.52 -16.38
C PRO A 124 1.75 1.04 -15.53
N SER A 125 1.99 0.71 -14.25
CA SER A 125 0.97 0.14 -13.35
C SER A 125 -0.29 0.99 -13.25
N ILE A 126 -0.15 2.32 -13.34
CA ILE A 126 -1.30 3.23 -13.31
C ILE A 126 -2.23 3.06 -14.53
N ILE A 127 -1.68 2.76 -15.71
CA ILE A 127 -2.46 2.53 -16.92
C ILE A 127 -3.27 1.23 -16.77
N ILE A 128 -2.64 0.18 -16.26
CA ILE A 128 -3.32 -1.09 -15.97
C ILE A 128 -4.45 -0.88 -14.96
N ALA A 129 -4.18 -0.14 -13.89
CA ALA A 129 -5.17 0.15 -12.86
C ALA A 129 -6.38 0.91 -13.43
N ILE A 130 -6.15 1.93 -14.26
CA ILE A 130 -7.23 2.71 -14.89
C ILE A 130 -8.02 1.83 -15.87
N ALA A 131 -7.36 1.04 -16.71
CA ALA A 131 -8.02 0.14 -17.65
C ALA A 131 -8.90 -0.90 -16.93
N LEU A 132 -8.36 -1.53 -15.89
CA LEU A 132 -9.12 -2.50 -15.08
C LEU A 132 -10.28 -1.84 -14.34
N ALA A 133 -10.08 -0.65 -13.75
CA ALA A 133 -11.16 0.08 -13.09
C ALA A 133 -12.27 0.47 -14.08
N GLY A 134 -11.92 0.82 -15.31
CA GLY A 134 -12.89 1.07 -16.38
C GLY A 134 -13.72 -0.15 -16.78
N ILE A 135 -13.11 -1.33 -16.82
CA ILE A 135 -13.78 -2.60 -17.13
C ILE A 135 -14.66 -3.08 -15.97
N LEU A 136 -14.13 -3.01 -14.73
CA LEU A 136 -14.83 -3.45 -13.53
C LEU A 136 -15.96 -2.51 -13.10
N GLY A 137 -15.96 -1.28 -13.61
CA GLY A 137 -16.91 -0.25 -13.26
C GLY A 137 -16.61 0.48 -11.97
N THR A 138 -17.50 1.41 -11.60
CA THR A 138 -17.37 2.26 -10.42
C THR A 138 -17.57 1.49 -9.12
N GLY A 139 -16.73 1.76 -8.10
CA GLY A 139 -16.87 1.17 -6.76
C GLY A 139 -15.54 1.03 -6.03
N LYS A 140 -15.57 1.13 -4.71
CA LYS A 140 -14.36 1.03 -3.86
C LYS A 140 -13.67 -0.33 -4.02
N VAL A 141 -14.46 -1.41 -4.08
CA VAL A 141 -13.95 -2.78 -4.23
C VAL A 141 -13.27 -2.96 -5.58
N ASN A 142 -13.87 -2.46 -6.64
CA ASN A 142 -13.33 -2.56 -8.00
C ASN A 142 -12.00 -1.79 -8.12
N ILE A 143 -11.89 -0.63 -7.51
CA ILE A 143 -10.64 0.15 -7.43
C ILE A 143 -9.57 -0.63 -6.65
N ILE A 144 -9.93 -1.25 -5.52
CA ILE A 144 -8.99 -2.05 -4.72
C ILE A 144 -8.48 -3.24 -5.55
N ILE A 145 -9.35 -3.96 -6.24
CA ILE A 145 -8.96 -5.08 -7.10
C ILE A 145 -8.05 -4.60 -8.24
N ALA A 146 -8.45 -3.56 -8.96
CA ALA A 146 -7.70 -3.02 -10.08
C ALA A 146 -6.27 -2.59 -9.66
N LEU A 147 -6.15 -1.86 -8.57
CA LEU A 147 -4.86 -1.44 -8.03
C LEU A 147 -4.04 -2.63 -7.52
N SER A 148 -4.67 -3.59 -6.83
CA SER A 148 -3.97 -4.78 -6.33
C SER A 148 -3.38 -5.60 -7.48
N VAL A 149 -4.13 -5.78 -8.57
CA VAL A 149 -3.66 -6.46 -9.79
C VAL A 149 -2.54 -5.68 -10.47
N ALA A 150 -2.58 -4.36 -10.44
CA ALA A 150 -1.53 -3.54 -11.04
C ALA A 150 -0.20 -3.56 -10.23
N TYR A 151 -0.27 -3.74 -8.90
CA TYR A 151 0.91 -3.63 -8.02
C TYR A 151 1.49 -4.96 -7.56
N PHE A 152 0.72 -6.09 -7.54
CA PHE A 152 1.25 -7.37 -7.07
C PHE A 152 2.48 -7.88 -7.86
N PRO A 153 2.66 -7.60 -9.19
CA PRO A 153 3.83 -8.09 -9.91
C PRO A 153 5.15 -7.55 -9.33
N THR A 154 5.16 -6.29 -8.92
CA THR A 154 6.32 -5.68 -8.27
C THR A 154 6.67 -6.39 -6.96
N MET A 155 5.66 -6.68 -6.13
CA MET A 155 5.85 -7.44 -4.89
C MET A 155 6.32 -8.87 -5.15
N ALA A 156 5.75 -9.54 -6.13
CA ALA A 156 6.17 -10.90 -6.52
C ALA A 156 7.65 -10.94 -6.92
N ARG A 157 8.13 -9.94 -7.65
CA ARG A 157 9.54 -9.85 -8.07
C ARG A 157 10.48 -9.62 -6.88
N ILE A 158 10.10 -8.77 -5.93
CA ILE A 158 10.88 -8.51 -4.71
C ILE A 158 10.99 -9.79 -3.87
N VAL A 159 9.85 -10.45 -3.63
CA VAL A 159 9.80 -11.70 -2.85
C VAL A 159 10.60 -12.80 -3.54
N ARG A 160 10.45 -12.97 -4.85
CA ARG A 160 11.24 -13.92 -5.63
C ARG A 160 12.75 -13.69 -5.46
N SER A 161 13.21 -12.46 -5.58
CA SER A 161 14.62 -12.12 -5.40
C SER A 161 15.12 -12.50 -4.01
N SER A 162 14.32 -12.25 -2.97
CA SER A 162 14.63 -12.63 -1.59
C SER A 162 14.69 -14.16 -1.43
N VAL A 163 13.73 -14.89 -2.00
CA VAL A 163 13.70 -16.36 -1.93
C VAL A 163 14.90 -16.98 -2.66
N LEU A 164 15.28 -16.45 -3.83
CA LEU A 164 16.46 -16.91 -4.54
C LEU A 164 17.74 -16.74 -3.71
N SER A 165 17.89 -15.61 -3.03
CA SER A 165 19.04 -15.37 -2.14
C SER A 165 19.04 -16.28 -0.91
N LEU A 166 17.87 -16.49 -0.30
CA LEU A 166 17.74 -17.34 0.89
C LEU A 166 17.97 -18.82 0.58
N ARG A 167 17.54 -19.29 -0.59
CA ARG A 167 17.72 -20.68 -1.01
C ARG A 167 19.17 -21.10 -1.14
N GLU A 168 20.08 -20.14 -1.37
CA GLU A 168 21.52 -20.39 -1.56
C GLU A 168 22.30 -20.39 -0.25
N ILE A 169 21.66 -20.08 0.88
CA ILE A 169 22.32 -20.11 2.20
C ILE A 169 22.60 -21.56 2.60
N GLU A 170 23.81 -21.81 3.11
CA GLU A 170 24.27 -23.14 3.53
C GLU A 170 23.33 -23.85 4.51
N TYR A 171 22.71 -23.11 5.43
CA TYR A 171 21.72 -23.63 6.36
C TYR A 171 20.52 -24.26 5.63
N VAL A 172 19.96 -23.56 4.65
CA VAL A 172 18.80 -24.04 3.88
C VAL A 172 19.15 -25.26 3.06
N GLN A 173 20.35 -25.26 2.45
CA GLN A 173 20.87 -26.42 1.71
C GLN A 173 21.08 -27.62 2.62
N SER A 174 21.62 -27.43 3.82
CA SER A 174 21.83 -28.50 4.80
C SER A 174 20.51 -29.15 5.22
N VAL A 175 19.47 -28.35 5.48
CA VAL A 175 18.14 -28.84 5.84
C VAL A 175 17.52 -29.67 4.70
N LYS A 176 17.77 -29.28 3.45
CA LYS A 176 17.31 -30.01 2.27
C LYS A 176 18.04 -31.37 2.12
N VAL A 177 19.35 -31.41 2.38
CA VAL A 177 20.16 -32.66 2.33
C VAL A 177 19.69 -33.66 3.38
N VAL A 178 19.26 -33.19 4.55
CA VAL A 178 18.71 -34.05 5.63
C VAL A 178 17.31 -34.58 5.29
N GLY A 179 16.71 -34.16 4.16
CA GLY A 179 15.43 -34.70 3.67
C GLY A 179 14.19 -33.93 4.14
N ALA A 180 14.34 -32.67 4.56
CA ALA A 180 13.18 -31.84 4.91
C ALA A 180 12.29 -31.63 3.67
N SER A 181 10.97 -31.59 3.90
CA SER A 181 10.00 -31.32 2.85
C SER A 181 10.07 -29.86 2.37
N ASP A 182 9.70 -29.62 1.11
CA ASP A 182 9.65 -28.26 0.54
C ASP A 182 8.76 -27.32 1.36
N ALA A 183 7.63 -27.81 1.87
CA ALA A 183 6.74 -27.04 2.73
C ALA A 183 7.42 -26.60 4.04
N TYR A 184 8.23 -27.47 4.64
CA TYR A 184 8.99 -27.14 5.86
C TYR A 184 10.08 -26.10 5.62
N ILE A 185 10.65 -26.06 4.40
CA ILE A 185 11.70 -25.09 4.04
C ILE A 185 11.10 -23.72 3.70
N ILE A 186 9.86 -23.70 3.18
CA ILE A 186 9.19 -22.48 2.73
C ILE A 186 8.50 -21.73 3.88
N ILE A 187 8.05 -22.44 4.91
CA ILE A 187 7.37 -21.90 6.10
C ILE A 187 8.35 -21.65 7.22
#